data_7ba4516904e320685417ec172144af97
#
_entry.id   7ba4516904e320685417ec172144af97
#
_cell.length_a   1.000
_cell.length_b   1.000
_cell.length_c   1.000
_cell.angle_alpha   90.00
_cell.angle_beta   90.00
_cell.angle_gamma   90.00
#
_symmetry.space_group_name_H-M   'P 1'
#
loop_
_entity.id
_entity.type
_entity.pdbx_description
1 polymer ?
#
loop_
_entity_poly.entity_id
_entity_poly.type
_entity_poly.pdbx_seq_one_letter_code
_entity_poly.pdbx_strand_id
1 'polypeptide(L)'
;MNTFNKNYWDKKYKEHKTGWDIGDISSPLKSYIDQLTNKNLRILIPGAGNGYEVEYLFRLGFTNIFVVDIALQPLKNIQKRIPNFPKENLIHSNFFDHYEKYDLILEQTFFCALHPTLRSTYANKMVELLNKNGKLVGLLFDFELTENGPPFGGNIIKYIQIFYSNFEIKILEKCYNSIKPRKGRELFFIFEKK
;
A
#
# COMPACT_ATOMS: atom_id res chain seq x y z
N MET A 1 -8.60 0.13 22.05
CA MET A 1 -9.30 0.92 21.00
C MET A 1 -8.31 1.19 19.87
N ASN A 2 -8.72 1.04 18.62
CA ASN A 2 -7.82 1.33 17.48
C ASN A 2 -7.60 2.85 17.40
N THR A 3 -6.45 3.33 17.79
CA THR A 3 -6.08 4.75 17.84
C THR A 3 -6.05 5.38 16.43
N PHE A 4 -5.75 4.58 15.39
CA PHE A 4 -5.61 5.01 13.99
C PHE A 4 -6.86 4.65 13.17
N ASN A 5 -8.03 5.05 13.70
CA ASN A 5 -9.34 4.82 13.08
C ASN A 5 -9.67 5.90 12.02
N LYS A 6 -10.87 5.80 11.43
CA LYS A 6 -11.38 6.75 10.46
C LYS A 6 -11.24 8.22 10.91
N ASN A 7 -11.65 8.53 12.14
CA ASN A 7 -11.62 9.90 12.65
C ASN A 7 -10.20 10.47 12.75
N TYR A 8 -9.22 9.62 13.10
CA TYR A 8 -7.81 10.00 13.12
C TYR A 8 -7.34 10.41 11.71
N TRP A 9 -7.60 9.58 10.70
CA TRP A 9 -7.17 9.85 9.33
C TRP A 9 -7.92 11.02 8.70
N ASP A 10 -9.24 11.10 8.86
CA ASP A 10 -10.04 12.26 8.39
C ASP A 10 -9.51 13.58 8.96
N LYS A 11 -9.12 13.60 10.25
CA LYS A 11 -8.50 14.76 10.89
C LYS A 11 -7.17 15.13 10.24
N LYS A 12 -6.29 14.15 9.96
CA LYS A 12 -5.00 14.38 9.29
C LYS A 12 -5.17 15.07 7.93
N TYR A 13 -6.10 14.60 7.11
CA TYR A 13 -6.41 15.21 5.81
C TYR A 13 -7.01 16.61 5.96
N LYS A 14 -7.94 16.80 6.89
CA LYS A 14 -8.57 18.10 7.16
C LYS A 14 -7.55 19.16 7.64
N GLU A 15 -6.58 18.74 8.44
CA GLU A 15 -5.54 19.62 8.98
C GLU A 15 -4.31 19.74 8.05
N HIS A 16 -4.33 19.16 6.85
CA HIS A 16 -3.19 19.11 5.91
C HIS A 16 -1.91 18.52 6.53
N LYS A 17 -2.04 17.63 7.52
CA LYS A 17 -0.93 16.93 8.18
C LYS A 17 -0.62 15.61 7.50
N THR A 18 -0.29 15.66 6.21
CA THR A 18 -0.06 14.51 5.31
C THR A 18 1.42 14.34 4.98
N GLY A 19 2.28 14.29 6.00
CA GLY A 19 3.73 14.21 5.83
C GLY A 19 4.25 12.95 5.10
N TRP A 20 3.40 11.97 4.85
CA TRP A 20 3.69 10.81 4.01
C TRP A 20 3.53 11.10 2.51
N ASP A 21 2.81 12.17 2.15
CA ASP A 21 2.56 12.56 0.77
C ASP A 21 3.84 13.16 0.15
N ILE A 22 4.27 12.57 -0.95
CA ILE A 22 5.48 12.96 -1.66
C ILE A 22 5.19 13.75 -2.95
N GLY A 23 3.91 13.96 -3.26
CA GLY A 23 3.46 14.74 -4.41
C GLY A 23 3.53 14.01 -5.75
N ASP A 24 4.04 12.77 -5.80
CA ASP A 24 4.17 11.95 -7.00
C ASP A 24 4.24 10.46 -6.62
N ILE A 25 4.21 9.57 -7.63
CA ILE A 25 4.49 8.16 -7.44
C ILE A 25 5.93 7.95 -6.98
N SER A 26 6.15 7.01 -6.05
CA SER A 26 7.50 6.68 -5.61
C SER A 26 8.31 5.99 -6.72
N SER A 27 9.59 6.36 -6.86
CA SER A 27 10.46 5.81 -7.91
C SER A 27 10.54 4.28 -7.90
N PRO A 28 10.59 3.57 -6.75
CA PRO A 28 10.61 2.12 -6.74
C PRO A 28 9.34 1.50 -7.31
N LEU A 29 8.16 2.01 -6.91
CA LEU A 29 6.88 1.49 -7.43
C LEU A 29 6.70 1.84 -8.90
N LYS A 30 7.12 3.04 -9.32
CA LYS A 30 7.14 3.39 -10.73
C LYS A 30 7.97 2.40 -11.55
N SER A 31 9.20 2.12 -11.12
CA SER A 31 10.09 1.16 -11.80
C SER A 31 9.52 -0.26 -11.85
N TYR A 32 8.77 -0.68 -10.83
CA TYR A 32 8.08 -1.97 -10.83
C TYR A 32 6.89 -1.98 -11.80
N ILE A 33 6.05 -0.95 -11.75
CA ILE A 33 4.85 -0.84 -12.61
C ILE A 33 5.24 -0.78 -14.09
N ASP A 34 6.34 -0.12 -14.44
CA ASP A 34 6.84 -0.01 -15.82
C ASP A 34 7.17 -1.37 -16.46
N GLN A 35 7.42 -2.40 -15.64
CA GLN A 35 7.69 -3.78 -16.10
C GLN A 35 6.41 -4.61 -16.30
N LEU A 36 5.25 -4.12 -15.87
CA LEU A 36 3.99 -4.84 -15.96
C LEU A 36 3.43 -4.77 -17.40
N THR A 37 3.36 -5.91 -18.08
CA THR A 37 2.86 -6.02 -19.45
C THR A 37 1.38 -6.36 -19.52
N ASN A 38 0.87 -7.18 -18.58
CA ASN A 38 -0.54 -7.59 -18.55
C ASN A 38 -1.42 -6.46 -17.98
N LYS A 39 -2.15 -5.76 -18.84
CA LYS A 39 -3.04 -4.65 -18.43
C LYS A 39 -4.36 -5.11 -17.81
N ASN A 40 -4.67 -6.41 -17.85
CA ASN A 40 -5.90 -6.97 -17.30
C ASN A 40 -5.77 -7.37 -15.80
N LEU A 41 -4.59 -7.22 -15.20
CA LEU A 41 -4.39 -7.50 -13.78
C LEU A 41 -5.41 -6.74 -12.92
N ARG A 42 -6.04 -7.44 -11.98
CA ARG A 42 -6.82 -6.81 -10.90
C ARG A 42 -5.85 -6.34 -9.83
N ILE A 43 -5.75 -5.04 -9.65
CA ILE A 43 -4.76 -4.40 -8.78
C ILE A 43 -5.47 -3.70 -7.63
N LEU A 44 -5.08 -4.00 -6.38
CA LEU A 44 -5.53 -3.28 -5.19
C LEU A 44 -4.43 -2.35 -4.67
N ILE A 45 -4.83 -1.14 -4.27
CA ILE A 45 -3.97 -0.19 -3.56
C ILE A 45 -4.68 0.19 -2.25
N PRO A 46 -4.35 -0.48 -1.12
CA PRO A 46 -4.96 -0.18 0.17
C PRO A 46 -4.33 1.06 0.79
N GLY A 47 -5.14 1.92 1.41
CA GLY A 47 -4.67 3.14 2.04
C GLY A 47 -3.88 4.04 1.08
N ALA A 48 -4.43 4.22 -0.12
CA ALA A 48 -3.72 4.80 -1.26
C ALA A 48 -3.30 6.27 -1.07
N GLY A 49 -3.69 6.92 0.01
CA GLY A 49 -3.41 8.33 0.19
C GLY A 49 -3.97 9.15 -0.98
N ASN A 50 -3.16 10.05 -1.53
CA ASN A 50 -3.58 10.80 -2.71
C ASN A 50 -3.57 9.96 -4.01
N GLY A 51 -3.13 8.69 -3.99
CA GLY A 51 -3.27 7.73 -5.09
C GLY A 51 -2.47 8.06 -6.34
N TYR A 52 -1.22 8.43 -6.22
CA TYR A 52 -0.35 8.68 -7.38
C TYR A 52 -0.06 7.40 -8.16
N GLU A 53 0.03 6.26 -7.48
CA GLU A 53 0.14 4.93 -8.09
C GLU A 53 -1.12 4.60 -8.92
N VAL A 54 -2.31 4.98 -8.44
CA VAL A 54 -3.58 4.83 -9.15
C VAL A 54 -3.55 5.61 -10.45
N GLU A 55 -3.17 6.89 -10.36
CA GLU A 55 -3.07 7.78 -11.52
C GLU A 55 -2.07 7.27 -12.55
N TYR A 56 -0.90 6.81 -12.08
CA TYR A 56 0.14 6.29 -12.96
C TYR A 56 -0.30 5.02 -13.70
N LEU A 57 -0.86 4.05 -12.97
CA LEU A 57 -1.41 2.82 -13.57
C LEU A 57 -2.52 3.12 -14.59
N PHE A 58 -3.44 4.03 -14.24
CA PHE A 58 -4.55 4.40 -15.13
C PHE A 58 -4.06 5.03 -16.44
N ARG A 59 -3.06 5.92 -16.36
CA ARG A 59 -2.39 6.50 -17.54
C ARG A 59 -1.68 5.46 -18.41
N LEU A 60 -1.16 4.38 -17.82
CA LEU A 60 -0.55 3.25 -18.54
C LEU A 60 -1.58 2.27 -19.12
N GLY A 61 -2.89 2.54 -18.99
CA GLY A 61 -3.96 1.73 -19.56
C GLY A 61 -4.39 0.53 -18.72
N PHE A 62 -4.03 0.47 -17.42
CA PHE A 62 -4.65 -0.48 -16.50
C PHE A 62 -6.07 0.00 -16.17
N THR A 63 -7.07 -0.88 -16.30
CA THR A 63 -8.48 -0.53 -16.05
C THR A 63 -9.05 -1.17 -14.79
N ASN A 64 -8.45 -2.26 -14.32
CA ASN A 64 -8.91 -3.03 -13.16
C ASN A 64 -8.16 -2.62 -11.88
N ILE A 65 -8.16 -1.33 -11.57
CA ILE A 65 -7.50 -0.76 -10.38
C ILE A 65 -8.57 -0.49 -9.33
N PHE A 66 -8.31 -0.91 -8.10
CA PHE A 66 -9.21 -0.75 -6.95
C PHE A 66 -8.47 -0.08 -5.81
N VAL A 67 -9.16 0.78 -5.09
CA VAL A 67 -8.64 1.50 -3.93
C VAL A 67 -9.53 1.26 -2.75
N VAL A 68 -8.97 0.90 -1.61
CA VAL A 68 -9.69 0.82 -0.34
C VAL A 68 -9.07 1.81 0.63
N ASP A 69 -9.84 2.74 1.13
CA ASP A 69 -9.40 3.69 2.16
C ASP A 69 -10.48 3.92 3.20
N ILE A 70 -10.08 4.03 4.47
CA ILE A 70 -10.98 4.30 5.58
C ILE A 70 -11.37 5.79 5.64
N ALA A 71 -10.55 6.68 5.09
CA ALA A 71 -10.82 8.10 4.98
C ALA A 71 -11.45 8.44 3.61
N LEU A 72 -12.43 9.32 3.61
CA LEU A 72 -13.11 9.71 2.37
C LEU A 72 -12.30 10.70 1.52
N GLN A 73 -11.49 11.54 2.14
CA GLN A 73 -10.77 12.61 1.43
C GLN A 73 -9.78 12.10 0.37
N PRO A 74 -8.96 11.05 0.62
CA PRO A 74 -8.11 10.45 -0.40
C PRO A 74 -8.87 10.03 -1.65
N LEU A 75 -10.00 9.35 -1.49
CA LEU A 75 -10.83 8.89 -2.60
C LEU A 75 -11.37 10.05 -3.43
N LYS A 76 -11.80 11.14 -2.77
CA LYS A 76 -12.21 12.38 -3.45
C LYS A 76 -11.05 13.03 -4.22
N ASN A 77 -9.85 13.01 -3.65
CA ASN A 77 -8.68 13.58 -4.30
C ASN A 77 -8.30 12.79 -5.58
N ILE A 78 -8.37 11.47 -5.53
CA ILE A 78 -8.18 10.60 -6.71
C ILE A 78 -9.23 10.93 -7.77
N GLN A 79 -10.53 10.94 -7.41
CA GLN A 79 -11.60 11.23 -8.35
C GLN A 79 -11.47 12.62 -8.99
N LYS A 80 -11.00 13.61 -8.23
CA LYS A 80 -10.77 14.97 -8.74
C LYS A 80 -9.64 15.02 -9.78
N ARG A 81 -8.54 14.26 -9.54
CA ARG A 81 -7.40 14.23 -10.48
C ARG A 81 -7.64 13.36 -11.69
N ILE A 82 -8.44 12.30 -11.53
CA ILE A 82 -8.77 11.34 -12.58
C ILE A 82 -10.31 11.29 -12.72
N PRO A 83 -10.94 12.29 -13.36
CA PRO A 83 -12.41 12.36 -13.44
C PRO A 83 -13.08 11.13 -14.06
N ASN A 84 -12.38 10.45 -14.98
CA ASN A 84 -12.87 9.25 -15.69
C ASN A 84 -12.55 7.93 -14.95
N PHE A 85 -11.95 7.98 -13.75
CA PHE A 85 -11.71 6.77 -12.97
C PHE A 85 -13.04 6.21 -12.46
N PRO A 86 -13.29 4.87 -12.55
CA PRO A 86 -14.54 4.26 -12.12
C PRO A 86 -14.78 4.52 -10.62
N LYS A 87 -15.90 5.14 -10.29
CA LYS A 87 -16.23 5.51 -8.89
C LYS A 87 -16.44 4.31 -8.00
N GLU A 88 -16.98 3.23 -8.56
CA GLU A 88 -17.20 1.95 -7.90
C GLU A 88 -15.89 1.28 -7.45
N ASN A 89 -14.77 1.62 -8.08
CA ASN A 89 -13.45 1.13 -7.70
C ASN A 89 -12.79 1.95 -6.56
N LEU A 90 -13.42 3.05 -6.14
CA LEU A 90 -13.00 3.86 -4.99
C LEU A 90 -13.81 3.45 -3.75
N ILE A 91 -13.32 2.47 -3.02
CA ILE A 91 -14.05 1.78 -1.95
C ILE A 91 -13.77 2.47 -0.61
N HIS A 92 -14.80 3.16 -0.08
CA HIS A 92 -14.72 3.78 1.24
C HIS A 92 -15.08 2.77 2.32
N SER A 93 -14.10 2.04 2.82
CA SER A 93 -14.26 0.97 3.80
C SER A 93 -13.01 0.79 4.64
N ASN A 94 -13.16 0.11 5.78
CA ASN A 94 -12.02 -0.43 6.50
C ASN A 94 -11.41 -1.58 5.69
N PHE A 95 -10.11 -1.54 5.49
CA PHE A 95 -9.36 -2.57 4.75
C PHE A 95 -9.63 -4.00 5.26
N PHE A 96 -9.77 -4.19 6.57
CA PHE A 96 -9.99 -5.51 7.15
C PHE A 96 -11.38 -6.08 6.86
N ASP A 97 -12.33 -5.25 6.44
CA ASP A 97 -13.69 -5.64 6.07
C ASP A 97 -13.86 -5.85 4.55
N HIS A 98 -12.79 -5.76 3.79
CA HIS A 98 -12.80 -5.96 2.34
C HIS A 98 -12.54 -7.43 1.95
N TYR A 99 -13.24 -7.98 0.92
CA TYR A 99 -13.23 -9.42 0.60
C TYR A 99 -12.99 -9.78 -0.87
N GLU A 100 -12.77 -8.79 -1.73
CA GLU A 100 -12.50 -9.01 -3.15
C GLU A 100 -11.13 -9.72 -3.40
N LYS A 101 -10.94 -10.26 -4.63
CA LYS A 101 -9.70 -10.96 -5.02
C LYS A 101 -8.91 -10.17 -6.04
N TYR A 102 -7.58 -10.22 -5.91
CA TYR A 102 -6.64 -9.43 -6.73
C TYR A 102 -5.44 -10.27 -7.17
N ASP A 103 -4.87 -9.91 -8.32
CA ASP A 103 -3.64 -10.51 -8.84
C ASP A 103 -2.40 -9.80 -8.29
N LEU A 104 -2.54 -8.52 -7.97
CA LEU A 104 -1.47 -7.68 -7.43
C LEU A 104 -2.04 -6.75 -6.35
N ILE A 105 -1.33 -6.64 -5.24
CA ILE A 105 -1.57 -5.61 -4.24
C ILE A 105 -0.32 -4.75 -4.16
N LEU A 106 -0.47 -3.42 -4.32
CA LEU A 106 0.64 -2.47 -4.19
C LEU A 106 0.62 -1.81 -2.81
N GLU A 107 1.72 -1.91 -2.10
CA GLU A 107 1.91 -1.40 -0.74
C GLU A 107 2.81 -0.17 -0.73
N GLN A 108 2.28 0.95 -0.29
CA GLN A 108 3.06 2.17 -0.07
C GLN A 108 2.58 2.86 1.21
N THR A 109 3.36 2.80 2.26
CA THR A 109 3.12 3.50 3.54
C THR A 109 1.80 3.15 4.27
N PHE A 110 1.13 2.06 3.90
CA PHE A 110 -0.07 1.58 4.58
C PHE A 110 0.26 0.64 5.75
N PHE A 111 1.14 -0.36 5.54
CA PHE A 111 1.58 -1.27 6.61
C PHE A 111 2.18 -0.53 7.80
N CYS A 112 3.02 0.47 7.54
CA CYS A 112 3.64 1.27 8.60
C CYS A 112 2.67 2.22 9.31
N ALA A 113 1.49 2.44 8.76
CA ALA A 113 0.42 3.24 9.35
C ALA A 113 -0.46 2.43 10.31
N LEU A 114 -0.42 1.11 10.24
CA LEU A 114 -1.15 0.22 11.12
C LEU A 114 -0.40 0.03 12.46
N HIS A 115 -1.16 -0.03 13.56
CA HIS A 115 -0.57 -0.38 14.85
C HIS A 115 0.14 -1.74 14.76
N PRO A 116 1.35 -1.92 15.34
CA PRO A 116 2.14 -3.15 15.21
C PRO A 116 1.41 -4.45 15.60
N THR A 117 0.45 -4.38 16.51
CA THR A 117 -0.39 -5.53 16.90
C THR A 117 -1.27 -6.05 15.76
N LEU A 118 -1.52 -5.27 14.72
CA LEU A 118 -2.32 -5.66 13.55
C LEU A 118 -1.50 -6.29 12.43
N ARG A 119 -0.18 -6.39 12.56
CA ARG A 119 0.71 -6.85 11.47
C ARG A 119 0.45 -8.28 11.02
N SER A 120 0.21 -9.20 11.95
CA SER A 120 -0.16 -10.58 11.61
C SER A 120 -1.55 -10.65 10.95
N THR A 121 -2.51 -9.88 11.46
CA THR A 121 -3.84 -9.77 10.85
C THR A 121 -3.76 -9.19 9.44
N TYR A 122 -2.91 -8.18 9.23
CA TYR A 122 -2.65 -7.63 7.90
C TYR A 122 -2.07 -8.68 6.95
N ALA A 123 -1.05 -9.44 7.35
CA ALA A 123 -0.45 -10.48 6.51
C ALA A 123 -1.49 -11.53 6.10
N ASN A 124 -2.33 -12.00 7.03
CA ASN A 124 -3.42 -12.92 6.75
C ASN A 124 -4.46 -12.31 5.78
N LYS A 125 -4.82 -11.04 5.98
CA LYS A 125 -5.74 -10.34 5.10
C LYS A 125 -5.19 -10.19 3.68
N MET A 126 -3.90 -9.91 3.52
CA MET A 126 -3.26 -9.86 2.20
C MET A 126 -3.34 -11.20 1.47
N VAL A 127 -3.13 -12.32 2.18
CA VAL A 127 -3.32 -13.67 1.61
C VAL A 127 -4.77 -13.91 1.22
N GLU A 128 -5.71 -13.49 2.08
CA GLU A 128 -7.14 -13.61 1.79
C GLU A 128 -7.51 -12.86 0.52
N LEU A 129 -6.99 -11.65 0.31
CA LEU A 129 -7.29 -10.80 -0.84
C LEU A 129 -6.55 -11.20 -2.13
N LEU A 130 -5.48 -11.98 -2.07
CA LEU A 130 -4.74 -12.37 -3.25
C LEU A 130 -5.32 -13.65 -3.90
N ASN A 131 -5.34 -13.66 -5.22
CA ASN A 131 -5.52 -14.86 -6.03
C ASN A 131 -4.33 -15.83 -5.82
N LYS A 132 -4.46 -17.08 -6.26
CA LYS A 132 -3.33 -18.01 -6.32
C LYS A 132 -2.19 -17.40 -7.17
N ASN A 133 -0.96 -17.47 -6.69
CA ASN A 133 0.23 -16.84 -7.28
C ASN A 133 0.15 -15.30 -7.38
N GLY A 134 -0.85 -14.69 -6.74
CA GLY A 134 -0.96 -13.24 -6.64
C GLY A 134 0.19 -12.65 -5.81
N LYS A 135 0.55 -11.41 -6.08
CA LYS A 135 1.72 -10.76 -5.50
C LYS A 135 1.34 -9.57 -4.62
N LEU A 136 2.02 -9.48 -3.48
CA LEU A 136 2.07 -8.28 -2.66
C LEU A 136 3.43 -7.62 -2.92
N VAL A 137 3.43 -6.40 -3.43
CA VAL A 137 4.65 -5.69 -3.84
C VAL A 137 4.65 -4.28 -3.26
N GLY A 138 5.79 -3.84 -2.77
CA GLY A 138 5.83 -2.49 -2.19
C GLY A 138 7.10 -2.15 -1.45
N LEU A 139 6.93 -1.22 -0.51
CA LEU A 139 7.99 -0.70 0.32
C LEU A 139 7.66 -0.85 1.80
N LEU A 140 8.62 -1.36 2.57
CA LEU A 140 8.57 -1.42 4.03
C LEU A 140 9.66 -0.54 4.61
N PHE A 141 9.39 0.14 5.72
CA PHE A 141 10.43 0.92 6.38
C PHE A 141 11.44 0.02 7.08
N ASP A 142 12.73 0.37 6.93
CA ASP A 142 13.87 -0.27 7.56
C ASP A 142 14.52 0.70 8.56
N PHE A 143 13.86 0.89 9.68
CA PHE A 143 14.36 1.59 10.85
C PHE A 143 13.73 0.98 12.10
N GLU A 144 14.30 1.27 13.23
CA GLU A 144 13.87 0.70 14.50
C GLU A 144 12.39 0.91 14.76
N LEU A 145 11.72 -0.13 15.30
CA LEU A 145 10.30 -0.03 15.63
C LEU A 145 10.09 1.01 16.73
N THR A 146 9.38 2.06 16.41
CA THR A 146 9.05 3.14 17.33
C THR A 146 7.85 2.79 18.20
N GLU A 147 7.84 3.25 19.46
CA GLU A 147 6.65 3.16 20.32
C GLU A 147 5.54 4.09 19.85
N ASN A 148 5.93 5.25 19.33
CA ASN A 148 5.03 6.27 18.81
C ASN A 148 5.07 6.26 17.28
N GLY A 149 3.91 6.12 16.66
CA GLY A 149 3.72 6.17 15.21
C GLY A 149 2.36 6.76 14.84
N PRO A 150 1.91 6.69 13.63
CA PRO A 150 2.63 6.29 12.43
C PRO A 150 3.65 7.34 11.94
N PRO A 151 4.70 6.93 11.22
CA PRO A 151 4.96 5.58 10.75
C PRO A 151 5.67 4.70 11.78
N PHE A 152 5.32 3.40 11.79
CA PHE A 152 6.02 2.39 12.59
C PHE A 152 7.09 1.69 11.74
N GLY A 153 8.31 1.62 12.27
CA GLY A 153 9.43 0.94 11.63
C GLY A 153 9.38 -0.58 11.73
N GLY A 154 10.48 -1.20 11.36
CA GLY A 154 10.73 -2.63 11.43
C GLY A 154 12.05 -2.98 10.74
N ASN A 155 12.30 -4.27 10.54
CA ASN A 155 13.52 -4.76 9.88
C ASN A 155 13.25 -6.07 9.13
N ILE A 156 14.20 -6.50 8.31
CA ILE A 156 14.12 -7.71 7.49
C ILE A 156 13.72 -8.93 8.32
N ILE A 157 14.33 -9.16 9.48
CA ILE A 157 14.08 -10.34 10.32
C ILE A 157 12.61 -10.37 10.76
N LYS A 158 12.09 -9.26 11.27
CA LYS A 158 10.69 -9.16 11.71
C LYS A 158 9.71 -9.31 10.55
N TYR A 159 10.03 -8.79 9.38
CA TYR A 159 9.17 -8.95 8.20
C TYR A 159 9.15 -10.39 7.70
N ILE A 160 10.30 -11.09 7.67
CA ILE A 160 10.34 -12.52 7.37
C ILE A 160 9.43 -13.29 8.34
N GLN A 161 9.53 -13.04 9.66
CA GLN A 161 8.69 -13.71 10.66
C GLN A 161 7.18 -13.50 10.44
N ILE A 162 6.78 -12.32 9.96
CA ILE A 162 5.37 -11.98 9.72
C ILE A 162 4.84 -12.65 8.44
N PHE A 163 5.64 -12.69 7.37
CA PHE A 163 5.14 -13.04 6.04
C PHE A 163 5.50 -14.45 5.58
N TYR A 164 6.58 -15.07 6.11
CA TYR A 164 7.12 -16.33 5.61
C TYR A 164 6.11 -17.50 5.61
N SER A 165 5.21 -17.60 6.61
CA SER A 165 4.24 -18.68 6.69
C SER A 165 3.28 -18.73 5.50
N ASN A 166 2.92 -17.55 4.99
CA ASN A 166 1.86 -17.38 4.00
C ASN A 166 2.37 -17.02 2.60
N PHE A 167 3.61 -16.53 2.53
CA PHE A 167 4.20 -16.02 1.28
C PHE A 167 5.53 -16.68 0.97
N GLU A 168 5.79 -16.86 -0.31
CA GLU A 168 7.13 -17.04 -0.82
C GLU A 168 7.77 -15.66 -0.97
N ILE A 169 8.89 -15.44 -0.30
CA ILE A 169 9.63 -14.17 -0.34
C ILE A 169 10.52 -14.19 -1.58
N LYS A 170 10.08 -13.55 -2.68
CA LYS A 170 10.86 -13.47 -3.92
C LYS A 170 11.96 -12.41 -3.81
N ILE A 171 11.63 -11.25 -3.23
CA ILE A 171 12.55 -10.13 -2.99
C ILE A 171 12.22 -9.54 -1.62
N LEU A 172 13.22 -9.22 -0.83
CA LEU A 172 13.17 -8.39 0.37
C LEU A 172 14.56 -7.81 0.60
N GLU A 173 14.83 -6.63 0.08
CA GLU A 173 16.17 -6.04 0.05
C GLU A 173 16.15 -4.52 0.23
N LYS A 174 17.30 -3.94 0.53
CA LYS A 174 17.46 -2.48 0.60
C LYS A 174 17.03 -1.83 -0.71
N CYS A 175 16.09 -0.89 -0.62
CA CYS A 175 15.62 -0.16 -1.79
C CYS A 175 16.71 0.82 -2.28
N TYR A 176 17.27 0.56 -3.48
CA TYR A 176 18.36 1.36 -4.03
C TYR A 176 17.90 2.69 -4.64
N ASN A 177 16.64 2.76 -5.09
CA ASN A 177 16.06 3.90 -5.79
C ASN A 177 14.96 4.62 -5.01
N SER A 178 14.97 4.51 -3.67
CA SER A 178 14.09 5.29 -2.80
C SER A 178 14.21 6.79 -3.07
N ILE A 179 13.11 7.50 -2.92
CA ILE A 179 13.10 8.96 -2.96
C ILE A 179 14.06 9.55 -1.91
N LYS A 180 14.61 10.72 -2.19
CA LYS A 180 15.64 11.36 -1.35
C LYS A 180 15.31 11.39 0.15
N PRO A 181 14.08 11.74 0.62
CA PRO A 181 13.75 11.76 2.05
C PRO A 181 13.71 10.36 2.71
N ARG A 182 13.59 9.28 1.93
CA ARG A 182 13.47 7.89 2.42
C ARG A 182 14.67 7.02 2.10
N LYS A 183 15.68 7.58 1.41
CA LYS A 183 16.87 6.86 0.98
C LYS A 183 17.59 6.19 2.17
N GLY A 184 17.88 4.89 2.03
CA GLY A 184 18.51 4.07 3.06
C GLY A 184 17.59 3.64 4.21
N ARG A 185 16.30 3.97 4.14
CA ARG A 185 15.30 3.66 5.18
C ARG A 185 14.13 2.81 4.67
N GLU A 186 14.22 2.29 3.45
CA GLU A 186 13.19 1.45 2.85
C GLU A 186 13.77 0.13 2.34
N LEU A 187 12.96 -0.90 2.44
CA LEU A 187 13.13 -2.19 1.78
C LEU A 187 12.13 -2.28 0.65
N PHE A 188 12.58 -2.68 -0.54
CA PHE A 188 11.69 -3.12 -1.60
C PHE A 188 11.39 -4.60 -1.45
N PHE A 189 10.15 -4.99 -1.67
CA PHE A 189 9.75 -6.39 -1.52
C PHE A 189 8.80 -6.86 -2.62
N ILE A 190 8.90 -8.16 -2.94
CA ILE A 190 7.95 -8.93 -3.73
C ILE A 190 7.66 -10.22 -2.97
N PHE A 191 6.43 -10.36 -2.50
CA PHE A 191 5.93 -11.57 -1.84
C PHE A 191 4.86 -12.19 -2.72
N GLU A 192 4.98 -13.49 -2.99
CA GLU A 192 4.01 -14.26 -3.78
C GLU A 192 3.22 -15.18 -2.86
N LYS A 193 1.89 -15.19 -3.00
CA LYS A 193 1.02 -16.06 -2.23
C LYS A 193 1.33 -17.53 -2.52
N LYS A 194 1.55 -18.33 -1.47
CA LYS A 194 1.73 -19.77 -1.52
C LYS A 194 0.46 -20.53 -1.93
#